data_8a55377108175ccf3f3cb3ddde75852d
#
_entry.id   8a55377108175ccf3f3cb3ddde75852d
#
_cell.length_a   1.000
_cell.length_b   1.000
_cell.length_c   1.000
_cell.angle_alpha   90.00
_cell.angle_beta   90.00
_cell.angle_gamma   90.00
#
_symmetry.space_group_name_H-M   'P 1'
#
loop_
_entity.id
_entity.type
_entity.pdbx_description
1 polymer ?
#
loop_
_entity_poly.entity_id
_entity_poly.type
_entity_poly.pdbx_seq_one_letter_code
_entity_poly.pdbx_strand_id
1 'polypeptide(L)'
;MPENSGCRVPRSAFVFLFSWTAALRTIAEWRGGKLRALRSPAALDALETVLPELVKAIGAAPDPQATLTRFDKLVAGLPSAINFFHLLGAQPELAKIATRVLSLAPTLADALGARVELIEGLIDKRAFEAPAMKAELLAEWAAGLAGLDYERLLDRVRDRVGERRFAYGVQLIAAANDPLVIACGYSELAEAALQVLADATVAEFVAAHGRVPDSELVVLALGRLGGRALTHASDLDLIYLFTGDHLAESDGPRLLGATTYYNRLAQRVTAAMSVPTAAGKLYDVDTRLRPQGAQGPLVVTLDSFERYQREEAWTWEHMALLRARPVYGSDRAKAEVQRIIDALLAIPRDPAKLAQDAAGMRDKIAAHKPPKGALDIKGGPGGLVDLEFAMQVTQLVNGRCHDPNISAALACLNTARLAPPEVVEAHGLLARMLVMLRLTAPEDEPPTAAARQLVAAACGEPGWPQLLAAHDIARQEIANWWASIRPETPAQQETGS
;
A
#
# COMPACT_ATOMS: atom_id res chain seq x y z
N MET A 1 62.48 -2.33 32.32
CA MET A 1 61.68 -2.16 31.11
C MET A 1 60.24 -2.21 31.50
N PRO A 2 59.41 -1.14 31.47
CA PRO A 2 58.06 -1.16 31.81
C PRO A 2 57.25 -1.41 30.52
N GLU A 3 56.26 -2.29 30.65
CA GLU A 3 55.32 -2.72 29.65
C GLU A 3 54.39 -1.57 29.19
N ASN A 4 54.27 -1.46 27.89
CA ASN A 4 53.43 -0.50 27.19
C ASN A 4 51.96 -0.94 27.28
N SER A 5 51.18 -0.42 28.25
CA SER A 5 49.75 -0.60 28.33
C SER A 5 49.06 0.25 27.27
N GLY A 6 48.92 -0.31 26.08
CA GLY A 6 48.12 0.28 24.99
C GLY A 6 46.65 0.44 25.40
N CYS A 7 46.25 1.66 25.66
CA CYS A 7 44.87 2.04 25.88
C CYS A 7 44.06 1.74 24.60
N ARG A 8 43.33 0.61 24.56
CA ARG A 8 42.38 0.29 23.49
C ARG A 8 41.15 1.18 23.65
N VAL A 9 41.08 2.24 22.87
CA VAL A 9 39.84 3.03 22.73
C VAL A 9 38.75 2.10 22.21
N PRO A 10 37.60 1.99 22.89
CA PRO A 10 36.53 1.10 22.44
C PRO A 10 36.02 1.53 21.06
N ARG A 11 35.71 0.55 20.19
CA ARG A 11 35.20 0.79 18.81
C ARG A 11 33.99 1.73 18.76
N SER A 12 33.19 1.78 19.82
CA SER A 12 32.06 2.69 19.96
C SER A 12 32.46 4.18 20.00
N ALA A 13 33.64 4.51 20.61
CA ALA A 13 34.13 5.89 20.64
C ALA A 13 34.62 6.36 19.26
N PHE A 14 35.17 5.46 18.43
CA PHE A 14 35.60 5.79 17.07
C PHE A 14 34.40 6.05 16.13
N VAL A 15 33.33 5.31 16.27
CA VAL A 15 32.06 5.53 15.50
C VAL A 15 31.45 6.89 15.88
N PHE A 16 31.44 7.23 17.17
CA PHE A 16 30.95 8.51 17.66
C PHE A 16 31.76 9.71 17.12
N LEU A 17 33.11 9.62 17.15
CA LEU A 17 34.01 10.68 16.64
C LEU A 17 33.87 10.88 15.12
N PHE A 18 33.67 9.81 14.34
CA PHE A 18 33.51 9.89 12.88
C PHE A 18 32.19 10.56 12.51
N SER A 19 31.11 10.26 13.22
CA SER A 19 29.77 10.87 12.98
C SER A 19 29.78 12.38 13.29
N TRP A 20 30.42 12.84 14.37
CA TRP A 20 30.53 14.25 14.71
C TRP A 20 31.35 15.05 13.70
N THR A 21 32.43 14.48 13.17
CA THR A 21 33.27 15.13 12.16
C THR A 21 32.50 15.34 10.85
N ALA A 22 31.70 14.36 10.44
CA ALA A 22 30.84 14.48 9.29
C ALA A 22 29.75 15.55 9.50
N ALA A 23 29.10 15.57 10.67
CA ALA A 23 28.10 16.56 11.04
C ALA A 23 28.66 17.99 11.03
N LEU A 24 29.83 18.21 11.64
CA LEU A 24 30.49 19.52 11.65
C LEU A 24 30.83 20.00 10.23
N ARG A 25 31.27 19.09 9.34
CA ARG A 25 31.55 19.41 7.94
C ARG A 25 30.29 19.85 7.23
N THR A 26 29.19 19.08 7.32
CA THR A 26 27.91 19.41 6.69
C THR A 26 27.37 20.73 7.20
N ILE A 27 27.42 21.00 8.51
CA ILE A 27 27.00 22.28 9.09
C ILE A 27 27.87 23.44 8.59
N ALA A 28 29.20 23.23 8.47
CA ALA A 28 30.10 24.25 7.91
C ALA A 28 29.77 24.53 6.43
N GLU A 29 29.38 23.51 5.67
CA GLU A 29 28.95 23.68 4.28
C GLU A 29 27.63 24.44 4.17
N TRP A 30 26.67 24.20 5.06
CA TRP A 30 25.44 24.96 5.15
C TRP A 30 25.72 26.45 5.44
N ARG A 31 26.54 26.74 6.45
CA ARG A 31 26.97 28.10 6.81
C ARG A 31 27.76 28.80 5.71
N GLY A 32 28.51 28.04 4.95
CA GLY A 32 29.28 28.54 3.80
C GLY A 32 28.43 28.87 2.57
N GLY A 33 27.10 28.67 2.60
CA GLY A 33 26.21 28.99 1.50
C GLY A 33 26.42 28.13 0.23
N LYS A 34 27.00 26.94 0.38
CA LYS A 34 27.19 25.99 -0.73
C LYS A 34 25.87 25.59 -1.37
N LEU A 35 24.84 25.35 -0.54
CA LEU A 35 23.51 24.99 -1.01
C LEU A 35 22.77 26.24 -1.53
N ARG A 36 22.11 26.09 -2.71
CA ARG A 36 21.32 27.17 -3.30
C ARG A 36 20.29 27.74 -2.32
N ALA A 37 19.64 26.87 -1.58
CA ALA A 37 18.59 27.22 -0.62
C ALA A 37 19.09 28.08 0.56
N LEU A 38 20.41 28.12 0.82
CA LEU A 38 21.07 28.80 1.96
C LEU A 38 21.93 29.99 1.53
N ARG A 39 21.83 30.46 0.29
CA ARG A 39 22.68 31.56 -0.19
C ARG A 39 22.29 32.93 0.32
N SER A 40 21.01 33.12 0.70
CA SER A 40 20.57 34.41 1.19
C SER A 40 20.89 34.63 2.67
N PRO A 41 21.23 35.86 3.12
CA PRO A 41 21.43 36.13 4.55
C PRO A 41 20.24 35.71 5.40
N ALA A 42 18.99 35.98 4.94
CA ALA A 42 17.77 35.60 5.65
C ALA A 42 17.64 34.05 5.83
N ALA A 43 18.09 33.26 4.86
CA ALA A 43 18.09 31.80 4.99
C ALA A 43 19.13 31.29 6.00
N LEU A 44 20.28 31.95 6.06
CA LEU A 44 21.30 31.65 7.05
C LEU A 44 20.86 32.05 8.46
N ASP A 45 20.24 33.20 8.62
CA ASP A 45 19.69 33.63 9.92
C ASP A 45 18.58 32.70 10.42
N ALA A 46 17.70 32.24 9.51
CA ALA A 46 16.67 31.23 9.83
C ALA A 46 17.31 29.88 10.21
N LEU A 47 18.37 29.43 9.50
CA LEU A 47 19.13 28.25 9.85
C LEU A 47 19.74 28.36 11.23
N GLU A 48 20.49 29.44 11.53
CA GLU A 48 21.15 29.62 12.83
C GLU A 48 20.15 29.63 13.99
N THR A 49 18.94 30.16 13.77
CA THR A 49 17.88 30.16 14.78
C THR A 49 17.44 28.73 15.14
N VAL A 50 17.33 27.83 14.17
CA VAL A 50 16.82 26.46 14.38
C VAL A 50 17.95 25.44 14.63
N LEU A 51 19.17 25.75 14.25
CA LEU A 51 20.31 24.83 14.23
C LEU A 51 20.57 24.10 15.57
N PRO A 52 20.51 24.77 16.76
CA PRO A 52 20.74 24.07 18.02
C PRO A 52 19.73 22.95 18.28
N GLU A 53 18.44 23.24 18.11
CA GLU A 53 17.38 22.22 18.29
C GLU A 53 17.39 21.16 17.18
N LEU A 54 17.71 21.55 15.96
CA LEU A 54 17.86 20.61 14.84
C LEU A 54 19.01 19.63 15.08
N VAL A 55 20.17 20.11 15.48
CA VAL A 55 21.34 19.25 15.79
C VAL A 55 21.03 18.31 16.95
N LYS A 56 20.34 18.81 17.97
CA LYS A 56 19.87 18.00 19.10
C LYS A 56 18.88 16.91 18.63
N ALA A 57 17.92 17.27 17.78
CA ALA A 57 16.95 16.33 17.24
C ALA A 57 17.60 15.28 16.32
N ILE A 58 18.53 15.68 15.45
CA ILE A 58 19.31 14.76 14.61
C ILE A 58 20.18 13.84 15.48
N GLY A 59 20.86 14.38 16.50
CA GLY A 59 21.70 13.59 17.41
C GLY A 59 20.90 12.59 18.26
N ALA A 60 19.64 12.88 18.55
CA ALA A 60 18.72 11.99 19.27
C ALA A 60 17.96 11.02 18.33
N ALA A 61 18.12 11.17 17.01
CA ALA A 61 17.44 10.30 16.05
C ALA A 61 17.99 8.84 16.13
N PRO A 62 17.17 7.84 15.82
CA PRO A 62 17.57 6.43 15.82
C PRO A 62 18.79 6.12 14.94
N ASP A 63 18.95 6.83 13.82
CA ASP A 63 20.14 6.80 12.95
C ASP A 63 20.55 8.24 12.59
N PRO A 64 21.40 8.87 13.42
CA PRO A 64 21.83 10.26 13.22
C PRO A 64 22.54 10.52 11.89
N GLN A 65 23.36 9.56 11.42
CA GLN A 65 24.10 9.71 10.18
C GLN A 65 23.20 9.68 8.94
N ALA A 66 22.31 8.71 8.86
CA ALA A 66 21.32 8.64 7.77
C ALA A 66 20.39 9.86 7.80
N THR A 67 19.96 10.29 9.00
CA THR A 67 19.11 11.46 9.19
C THR A 67 19.80 12.73 8.65
N LEU A 68 21.04 12.97 9.03
CA LEU A 68 21.82 14.12 8.55
C LEU A 68 21.95 14.11 7.03
N THR A 69 22.31 12.95 6.45
CA THR A 69 22.50 12.82 5.01
C THR A 69 21.20 13.09 4.24
N ARG A 70 20.07 12.58 4.73
CA ARG A 70 18.77 12.82 4.10
C ARG A 70 18.28 14.25 4.32
N PHE A 71 18.55 14.83 5.47
CA PHE A 71 18.25 16.23 5.76
C PHE A 71 19.06 17.16 4.84
N ASP A 72 20.34 16.90 4.63
CA ASP A 72 21.18 17.65 3.69
C ASP A 72 20.62 17.59 2.26
N LYS A 73 20.23 16.40 1.78
CA LYS A 73 19.56 16.22 0.47
C LYS A 73 18.23 17.01 0.38
N LEU A 74 17.43 16.98 1.45
CA LEU A 74 16.19 17.73 1.52
C LEU A 74 16.44 19.22 1.36
N VAL A 75 17.35 19.80 2.14
CA VAL A 75 17.70 21.23 2.06
C VAL A 75 18.30 21.58 0.70
N ALA A 76 19.13 20.69 0.13
CA ALA A 76 19.72 20.90 -1.20
C ALA A 76 18.66 20.97 -2.32
N GLY A 77 17.55 20.25 -2.17
CA GLY A 77 16.42 20.22 -3.12
C GLY A 77 15.50 21.45 -3.04
N LEU A 78 15.56 22.24 -1.95
CA LEU A 78 14.68 23.38 -1.77
C LEU A 78 15.05 24.56 -2.69
N PRO A 79 14.06 25.26 -3.27
CA PRO A 79 14.30 26.53 -3.92
C PRO A 79 14.81 27.60 -2.94
N SER A 80 14.25 27.62 -1.72
CA SER A 80 14.61 28.46 -0.57
C SER A 80 14.28 27.72 0.73
N ALA A 81 15.17 27.79 1.72
CA ALA A 81 14.99 27.12 3.00
C ALA A 81 14.38 28.04 4.09
N ILE A 82 14.10 29.29 3.80
CA ILE A 82 13.63 30.28 4.79
C ILE A 82 12.36 29.81 5.50
N ASN A 83 11.29 29.55 4.74
CA ASN A 83 10.00 29.16 5.30
C ASN A 83 10.10 27.82 6.05
N PHE A 84 10.86 26.87 5.51
CA PHE A 84 11.07 25.57 6.13
C PHE A 84 11.74 25.69 7.50
N PHE A 85 12.82 26.48 7.62
CA PHE A 85 13.47 26.67 8.92
C PHE A 85 12.63 27.49 9.89
N HIS A 86 11.92 28.51 9.43
CA HIS A 86 10.96 29.23 10.28
C HIS A 86 9.89 28.31 10.84
N LEU A 87 9.38 27.37 10.00
CA LEU A 87 8.39 26.39 10.43
C LEU A 87 8.96 25.45 11.51
N LEU A 88 10.15 24.89 11.27
CA LEU A 88 10.80 24.02 12.25
C LEU A 88 11.16 24.74 13.56
N GLY A 89 11.52 26.02 13.47
CA GLY A 89 11.79 26.86 14.66
C GLY A 89 10.52 27.18 15.45
N ALA A 90 9.43 27.48 14.76
CA ALA A 90 8.14 27.76 15.38
C ALA A 90 7.47 26.51 15.98
N GLN A 91 7.79 25.30 15.47
CA GLN A 91 7.15 24.04 15.83
C GLN A 91 8.21 22.96 16.12
N PRO A 92 8.84 22.92 17.31
CA PRO A 92 9.90 21.96 17.64
C PRO A 92 9.48 20.48 17.52
N GLU A 93 8.19 20.17 17.71
CA GLU A 93 7.66 18.81 17.53
C GLU A 93 7.73 18.36 16.06
N LEU A 94 7.55 19.27 15.10
CA LEU A 94 7.73 18.97 13.68
C LEU A 94 9.20 18.61 13.37
N ALA A 95 10.16 19.27 13.99
CA ALA A 95 11.57 18.94 13.83
C ALA A 95 11.86 17.51 14.32
N LYS A 96 11.27 17.08 15.45
CA LYS A 96 11.37 15.71 15.96
C LYS A 96 10.72 14.70 15.01
N ILE A 97 9.53 14.99 14.49
CA ILE A 97 8.83 14.14 13.53
C ILE A 97 9.65 14.03 12.25
N ALA A 98 10.11 15.15 11.69
CA ALA A 98 10.94 15.17 10.49
C ALA A 98 12.21 14.32 10.66
N THR A 99 12.93 14.46 11.77
CA THR A 99 14.13 13.65 12.02
C THR A 99 13.82 12.17 12.17
N ARG A 100 12.70 11.79 12.80
CA ARG A 100 12.27 10.38 12.86
C ARG A 100 11.90 9.84 11.47
N VAL A 101 11.17 10.59 10.66
CA VAL A 101 10.84 10.22 9.28
C VAL A 101 12.11 10.01 8.47
N LEU A 102 13.04 10.97 8.50
CA LEU A 102 14.31 10.89 7.78
C LEU A 102 15.19 9.73 8.26
N SER A 103 15.09 9.34 9.54
CA SER A 103 15.84 8.21 10.11
C SER A 103 15.25 6.86 9.71
N LEU A 104 13.93 6.70 9.78
CA LEU A 104 13.25 5.40 9.84
C LEU A 104 12.52 5.01 8.56
N ALA A 105 12.10 5.98 7.74
CA ALA A 105 11.24 5.75 6.59
C ALA A 105 11.82 6.37 5.31
N PRO A 106 12.69 5.65 4.58
CA PRO A 106 13.28 6.15 3.33
C PRO A 106 12.24 6.66 2.34
N THR A 107 11.15 5.94 2.15
CA THR A 107 10.07 6.30 1.23
C THR A 107 9.40 7.64 1.59
N LEU A 108 9.18 7.90 2.89
CA LEU A 108 8.65 9.20 3.34
C LEU A 108 9.69 10.31 3.26
N ALA A 109 10.96 9.99 3.49
CA ALA A 109 12.06 10.93 3.34
C ALA A 109 12.19 11.41 1.89
N ASP A 110 12.06 10.50 0.91
CA ASP A 110 12.06 10.83 -0.51
C ASP A 110 10.83 11.67 -0.90
N ALA A 111 9.65 11.32 -0.37
CA ALA A 111 8.44 12.10 -0.57
C ALA A 111 8.58 13.54 -0.02
N LEU A 112 9.13 13.67 1.19
CA LEU A 112 9.41 14.97 1.81
C LEU A 112 10.46 15.78 1.03
N GLY A 113 11.49 15.10 0.49
CA GLY A 113 12.50 15.71 -0.35
C GLY A 113 11.95 16.23 -1.69
N ALA A 114 10.93 15.57 -2.24
CA ALA A 114 10.24 16.03 -3.44
C ALA A 114 9.24 17.16 -3.16
N ARG A 115 8.59 17.15 -1.99
CA ARG A 115 7.52 18.09 -1.59
C ARG A 115 7.62 18.40 -0.10
N VAL A 116 8.41 19.42 0.24
CA VAL A 116 8.63 19.83 1.63
C VAL A 116 7.36 20.31 2.35
N GLU A 117 6.39 20.82 1.58
CA GLU A 117 5.10 21.29 2.07
C GLU A 117 4.29 20.20 2.76
N LEU A 118 4.59 18.92 2.50
CA LEU A 118 3.95 17.77 3.18
C LEU A 118 4.09 17.84 4.71
N ILE A 119 5.14 18.49 5.23
CA ILE A 119 5.35 18.65 6.67
C ILE A 119 4.34 19.64 7.28
N GLU A 120 3.86 20.61 6.52
CA GLU A 120 2.89 21.62 7.00
C GLU A 120 1.55 20.95 7.36
N GLY A 121 1.17 19.90 6.63
CA GLY A 121 -0.03 19.11 6.92
C GLY A 121 -0.02 18.43 8.27
N LEU A 122 1.17 18.26 8.90
CA LEU A 122 1.32 17.66 10.22
C LEU A 122 1.11 18.66 11.37
N ILE A 123 0.94 19.95 11.10
CA ILE A 123 0.63 20.98 12.10
C ILE A 123 -0.78 20.75 12.67
N ASP A 124 -1.69 20.29 11.83
CA ASP A 124 -3.06 19.99 12.25
C ASP A 124 -3.07 18.67 13.06
N LYS A 125 -3.56 18.73 14.29
CA LYS A 125 -3.71 17.55 15.15
C LYS A 125 -4.52 16.43 14.50
N ARG A 126 -5.45 16.79 13.60
CA ARG A 126 -6.24 15.83 12.81
C ARG A 126 -5.37 14.90 11.93
N ALA A 127 -4.12 15.32 11.62
CA ALA A 127 -3.18 14.44 10.92
C ALA A 127 -2.81 13.17 11.69
N PHE A 128 -3.08 13.13 13.01
CA PHE A 128 -2.81 11.99 13.91
C PHE A 128 -4.07 11.26 14.38
N GLU A 129 -5.25 11.72 13.97
CA GLU A 129 -6.50 11.00 14.21
C GLU A 129 -6.58 9.73 13.34
N ALA A 130 -7.51 8.83 13.68
CA ALA A 130 -7.75 7.64 12.88
C ALA A 130 -8.04 8.02 11.42
N PRO A 131 -7.61 7.20 10.43
CA PRO A 131 -7.87 7.46 9.04
C PRO A 131 -9.35 7.67 8.75
N ALA A 132 -9.65 8.73 7.98
CA ALA A 132 -11.01 9.06 7.57
C ALA A 132 -11.56 8.01 6.58
N MET A 133 -12.87 7.76 6.67
CA MET A 133 -13.59 6.92 5.73
C MET A 133 -13.74 7.62 4.36
N LYS A 134 -13.97 6.85 3.29
CA LYS A 134 -14.17 7.37 1.93
C LYS A 134 -15.16 8.54 1.87
N ALA A 135 -16.31 8.41 2.53
CA ALA A 135 -17.35 9.43 2.52
C ALA A 135 -16.88 10.75 3.15
N GLU A 136 -16.10 10.69 4.23
CA GLU A 136 -15.54 11.86 4.91
C GLU A 136 -14.49 12.54 4.03
N LEU A 137 -13.61 11.74 3.38
CA LEU A 137 -12.62 12.26 2.42
C LEU A 137 -13.28 12.97 1.24
N LEU A 138 -14.34 12.39 0.66
CA LEU A 138 -15.09 13.00 -0.43
C LEU A 138 -15.74 14.33 0.00
N ALA A 139 -16.35 14.38 1.18
CA ALA A 139 -16.95 15.58 1.74
C ALA A 139 -15.90 16.69 1.99
N GLU A 140 -14.74 16.32 2.55
CA GLU A 140 -13.63 17.26 2.78
C GLU A 140 -13.08 17.84 1.47
N TRP A 141 -12.96 17.01 0.41
CA TRP A 141 -12.36 17.44 -0.85
C TRP A 141 -13.33 18.24 -1.74
N ALA A 142 -14.63 18.07 -1.56
CA ALA A 142 -15.67 18.63 -2.46
C ALA A 142 -15.48 20.13 -2.74
N ALA A 143 -15.30 20.94 -1.69
CA ALA A 143 -15.15 22.40 -1.85
C ALA A 143 -13.87 22.79 -2.62
N GLY A 144 -12.78 22.06 -2.40
CA GLY A 144 -11.48 22.33 -3.04
C GLY A 144 -11.36 21.81 -4.47
N LEU A 145 -12.29 20.97 -4.92
CA LEU A 145 -12.35 20.41 -6.27
C LEU A 145 -13.41 21.06 -7.16
N ALA A 146 -14.35 21.81 -6.55
CA ALA A 146 -15.45 22.44 -7.28
C ALA A 146 -14.95 23.45 -8.31
N GLY A 147 -15.44 23.34 -9.55
CA GLY A 147 -15.13 24.30 -10.63
C GLY A 147 -13.73 24.19 -11.24
N LEU A 148 -12.94 23.20 -10.85
CA LEU A 148 -11.66 22.92 -11.50
C LEU A 148 -11.89 22.30 -12.88
N ASP A 149 -11.03 22.67 -13.86
CA ASP A 149 -10.89 21.92 -15.09
C ASP A 149 -10.29 20.53 -14.83
N TYR A 150 -10.39 19.64 -15.81
CA TYR A 150 -9.99 18.24 -15.67
C TYR A 150 -8.51 18.10 -15.27
N GLU A 151 -7.60 18.83 -15.91
CA GLU A 151 -6.16 18.71 -15.64
C GLU A 151 -5.81 19.19 -14.22
N ARG A 152 -6.36 20.33 -13.79
CA ARG A 152 -6.18 20.84 -12.44
C ARG A 152 -6.79 19.94 -11.39
N LEU A 153 -7.92 19.29 -11.71
CA LEU A 153 -8.54 18.33 -10.81
C LEU A 153 -7.63 17.10 -10.61
N LEU A 154 -7.01 16.58 -11.70
CA LEU A 154 -6.05 15.48 -11.61
C LEU A 154 -4.89 15.80 -10.67
N ASP A 155 -4.32 17.00 -10.79
CA ASP A 155 -3.21 17.45 -9.93
C ASP A 155 -3.67 17.65 -8.49
N ARG A 156 -4.82 18.28 -8.27
CA ARG A 156 -5.33 18.52 -6.92
C ARG A 156 -5.63 17.23 -6.16
N VAL A 157 -6.18 16.22 -6.83
CA VAL A 157 -6.40 14.90 -6.20
C VAL A 157 -5.07 14.25 -5.83
N ARG A 158 -4.03 14.35 -6.67
CA ARG A 158 -2.68 13.86 -6.36
C ARG A 158 -2.09 14.54 -5.13
N ASP A 159 -2.27 15.85 -5.03
CA ASP A 159 -1.84 16.62 -3.86
C ASP A 159 -2.52 16.11 -2.59
N ARG A 160 -3.85 16.00 -2.60
CA ARG A 160 -4.62 15.53 -1.44
C ARG A 160 -4.27 14.11 -1.03
N VAL A 161 -4.11 13.23 -2.01
CA VAL A 161 -3.69 11.84 -1.73
C VAL A 161 -2.26 11.81 -1.18
N GLY A 162 -1.34 12.58 -1.76
CA GLY A 162 0.04 12.68 -1.29
C GLY A 162 0.13 13.16 0.16
N GLU A 163 -0.60 14.21 0.51
CA GLU A 163 -0.71 14.73 1.88
C GLU A 163 -1.20 13.67 2.87
N ARG A 164 -2.30 12.98 2.54
CA ARG A 164 -2.87 11.93 3.41
C ARG A 164 -1.99 10.70 3.50
N ARG A 165 -1.41 10.23 2.39
CA ARG A 165 -0.46 9.10 2.40
C ARG A 165 0.76 9.40 3.26
N PHE A 166 1.29 10.61 3.19
CA PHE A 166 2.40 11.05 4.02
C PHE A 166 1.99 11.06 5.50
N ALA A 167 0.85 11.67 5.84
CA ALA A 167 0.34 11.70 7.23
C ALA A 167 0.13 10.28 7.80
N TYR A 168 -0.45 9.36 7.03
CA TYR A 168 -0.62 7.96 7.46
C TYR A 168 0.73 7.25 7.67
N GLY A 169 1.71 7.51 6.81
CA GLY A 169 3.07 7.02 7.02
C GLY A 169 3.72 7.57 8.29
N VAL A 170 3.51 8.86 8.58
CA VAL A 170 4.00 9.48 9.82
C VAL A 170 3.30 8.90 11.05
N GLN A 171 2.01 8.60 10.98
CA GLN A 171 1.30 7.92 12.07
C GLN A 171 1.92 6.55 12.40
N LEU A 172 2.33 5.78 11.39
CA LEU A 172 3.06 4.52 11.59
C LEU A 172 4.41 4.76 12.29
N ILE A 173 5.18 5.76 11.86
CA ILE A 173 6.48 6.10 12.45
C ILE A 173 6.32 6.64 13.89
N ALA A 174 5.24 7.36 14.16
CA ALA A 174 4.90 7.88 15.49
C ALA A 174 4.27 6.83 16.42
N ALA A 175 3.89 5.66 15.90
CA ALA A 175 3.09 4.64 16.58
C ALA A 175 1.76 5.21 17.12
N ALA A 176 1.15 6.11 16.37
CA ALA A 176 -0.10 6.77 16.75
C ALA A 176 -1.34 5.88 16.52
N ASN A 177 -1.27 5.01 15.53
CA ASN A 177 -2.36 4.09 15.19
C ASN A 177 -1.82 2.69 14.83
N ASP A 178 -2.69 1.68 14.98
CA ASP A 178 -2.37 0.30 14.58
C ASP A 178 -2.11 0.22 13.06
N PRO A 179 -1.06 -0.50 12.61
CA PRO A 179 -0.76 -0.66 11.17
C PRO A 179 -1.93 -1.17 10.32
N LEU A 180 -2.82 -2.00 10.88
CA LEU A 180 -3.99 -2.51 10.14
C LEU A 180 -5.07 -1.44 9.96
N VAL A 181 -5.23 -0.54 10.93
CA VAL A 181 -6.10 0.63 10.80
C VAL A 181 -5.60 1.55 9.70
N ILE A 182 -4.28 1.79 9.66
CA ILE A 182 -3.65 2.58 8.59
C ILE A 182 -3.79 1.90 7.22
N ALA A 183 -3.68 0.57 7.15
CA ALA A 183 -3.89 -0.19 5.91
C ALA A 183 -5.31 -0.04 5.36
N CYS A 184 -6.31 -0.03 6.24
CA CYS A 184 -7.69 0.31 5.88
C CYS A 184 -7.78 1.75 5.36
N GLY A 185 -7.16 2.71 6.05
CA GLY A 185 -7.11 4.13 5.66
C GLY A 185 -6.49 4.36 4.26
N TYR A 186 -5.41 3.65 3.93
CA TYR A 186 -4.85 3.68 2.57
C TYR A 186 -5.85 3.19 1.52
N SER A 187 -6.70 2.21 1.86
CA SER A 187 -7.71 1.68 0.94
C SER A 187 -8.87 2.67 0.77
N GLU A 188 -9.37 3.27 1.85
CA GLU A 188 -10.39 4.32 1.80
C GLU A 188 -9.93 5.53 0.98
N LEU A 189 -8.66 5.92 1.13
CA LEU A 189 -8.03 7.00 0.38
C LEU A 189 -7.95 6.68 -1.12
N ALA A 190 -7.57 5.44 -1.49
CA ALA A 190 -7.50 5.01 -2.88
C ALA A 190 -8.91 4.98 -3.53
N GLU A 191 -9.92 4.52 -2.79
CA GLU A 191 -11.30 4.51 -3.25
C GLU A 191 -11.88 5.91 -3.42
N ALA A 192 -11.56 6.85 -2.52
CA ALA A 192 -11.96 8.26 -2.66
C ALA A 192 -11.34 8.89 -3.91
N ALA A 193 -10.04 8.65 -4.14
CA ALA A 193 -9.34 9.11 -5.34
C ALA A 193 -9.94 8.51 -6.61
N LEU A 194 -10.19 7.19 -6.63
CA LEU A 194 -10.84 6.50 -7.75
C LEU A 194 -12.22 7.10 -8.05
N GLN A 195 -13.04 7.35 -7.03
CA GLN A 195 -14.36 7.93 -7.19
C GLN A 195 -14.29 9.29 -7.89
N VAL A 196 -13.48 10.21 -7.37
CA VAL A 196 -13.36 11.56 -7.91
C VAL A 196 -12.80 11.55 -9.33
N LEU A 197 -11.74 10.78 -9.57
CA LEU A 197 -11.10 10.73 -10.89
C LEU A 197 -11.96 10.01 -11.94
N ALA A 198 -12.68 8.97 -11.55
CA ALA A 198 -13.63 8.29 -12.44
C ALA A 198 -14.80 9.19 -12.78
N ASP A 199 -15.41 9.89 -11.81
CA ASP A 199 -16.51 10.83 -12.04
C ASP A 199 -16.09 11.95 -13.00
N ALA A 200 -14.93 12.56 -12.79
CA ALA A 200 -14.40 13.61 -13.66
C ALA A 200 -14.10 13.07 -15.07
N THR A 201 -13.53 11.86 -15.17
CA THR A 201 -13.22 11.22 -16.46
C THR A 201 -14.51 10.87 -17.22
N VAL A 202 -15.53 10.36 -16.53
CA VAL A 202 -16.83 10.08 -17.11
C VAL A 202 -17.48 11.37 -17.62
N ALA A 203 -17.45 12.44 -16.84
CA ALA A 203 -18.02 13.74 -17.25
C ALA A 203 -17.35 14.29 -18.51
N GLU A 204 -16.02 14.27 -18.56
CA GLU A 204 -15.22 14.68 -19.72
C GLU A 204 -15.52 13.83 -20.96
N PHE A 205 -15.68 12.50 -20.76
CA PHE A 205 -15.95 11.57 -21.84
C PHE A 205 -17.37 11.73 -22.38
N VAL A 206 -18.35 11.94 -21.50
CA VAL A 206 -19.75 12.21 -21.84
C VAL A 206 -19.88 13.51 -22.65
N ALA A 207 -19.13 14.55 -22.34
CA ALA A 207 -19.14 15.80 -23.11
C ALA A 207 -18.77 15.58 -24.60
N ALA A 208 -17.89 14.63 -24.89
CA ALA A 208 -17.42 14.32 -26.24
C ALA A 208 -18.28 13.26 -26.96
N HIS A 209 -18.77 12.26 -26.22
CA HIS A 209 -19.36 11.05 -26.79
C HIS A 209 -20.82 10.81 -26.41
N GLY A 210 -21.40 11.62 -25.51
CA GLY A 210 -22.73 11.36 -24.94
C GLY A 210 -22.70 10.18 -23.97
N ARG A 211 -23.87 9.59 -23.72
CA ARG A 211 -24.06 8.42 -22.86
C ARG A 211 -24.52 7.21 -23.67
N VAL A 212 -24.15 6.03 -23.23
CA VAL A 212 -24.80 4.80 -23.69
C VAL A 212 -26.05 4.62 -22.84
N PRO A 213 -27.27 4.51 -23.48
CA PRO A 213 -28.55 4.39 -22.75
C PRO A 213 -28.51 3.22 -21.74
N ASP A 214 -29.12 3.42 -20.58
CA ASP A 214 -29.29 2.41 -19.52
C ASP A 214 -28.04 1.66 -19.13
N SER A 215 -26.88 2.31 -19.28
CA SER A 215 -25.56 1.71 -19.09
C SER A 215 -24.65 2.59 -18.28
N GLU A 216 -23.80 1.97 -17.47
CA GLU A 216 -22.78 2.65 -16.66
C GLU A 216 -21.53 1.80 -16.45
N LEU A 217 -20.40 2.48 -16.17
CA LEU A 217 -19.14 1.84 -15.78
C LEU A 217 -19.21 1.37 -14.32
N VAL A 218 -18.77 0.14 -14.08
CA VAL A 218 -18.58 -0.40 -12.73
C VAL A 218 -17.11 -0.81 -12.56
N VAL A 219 -16.51 -0.48 -11.40
CA VAL A 219 -15.15 -0.92 -11.07
C VAL A 219 -15.21 -1.87 -9.89
N LEU A 220 -14.63 -3.04 -10.09
CA LEU A 220 -14.46 -4.08 -9.10
C LEU A 220 -13.02 -4.05 -8.60
N ALA A 221 -12.82 -3.84 -7.30
CA ALA A 221 -11.54 -3.94 -6.64
C ALA A 221 -11.29 -5.37 -6.17
N LEU A 222 -10.07 -5.85 -6.35
CA LEU A 222 -9.61 -7.16 -5.91
C LEU A 222 -8.37 -7.03 -5.02
N GLY A 223 -7.76 -8.13 -4.69
CA GLY A 223 -6.49 -8.17 -4.00
C GLY A 223 -6.50 -7.38 -2.68
N ARG A 224 -5.51 -6.53 -2.48
CA ARG A 224 -5.39 -5.74 -1.26
C ARG A 224 -6.40 -4.60 -1.18
N LEU A 225 -6.76 -3.98 -2.29
CA LEU A 225 -7.78 -2.94 -2.31
C LEU A 225 -9.15 -3.52 -1.97
N GLY A 226 -9.53 -4.65 -2.61
CA GLY A 226 -10.78 -5.33 -2.33
C GLY A 226 -10.90 -5.73 -0.86
N GLY A 227 -9.81 -6.24 -0.27
CA GLY A 227 -9.72 -6.64 1.14
C GLY A 227 -9.47 -5.49 2.14
N ARG A 228 -9.44 -4.24 1.71
CA ARG A 228 -9.15 -3.06 2.55
C ARG A 228 -7.84 -3.17 3.35
N ALA A 229 -6.77 -3.63 2.71
CA ALA A 229 -5.49 -3.91 3.34
C ALA A 229 -4.30 -3.38 2.51
N LEU A 230 -4.43 -2.18 1.92
CA LEU A 230 -3.35 -1.55 1.17
C LEU A 230 -2.19 -1.17 2.08
N THR A 231 -0.99 -1.21 1.55
CA THR A 231 0.21 -0.65 2.17
C THR A 231 0.59 0.66 1.47
N HIS A 232 1.58 1.36 1.99
CA HIS A 232 2.07 2.61 1.39
C HIS A 232 2.46 2.47 -0.09
N ALA A 233 2.96 1.30 -0.51
CA ALA A 233 3.48 1.01 -1.85
C ALA A 233 2.67 -0.07 -2.60
N SER A 234 1.38 -0.22 -2.30
CA SER A 234 0.51 -1.17 -3.01
C SER A 234 0.05 -0.62 -4.36
N ASP A 235 -0.01 -1.49 -5.34
CA ASP A 235 -0.78 -1.35 -6.57
C ASP A 235 -2.28 -1.58 -6.34
N LEU A 236 -3.11 -1.22 -7.31
CA LEU A 236 -4.55 -1.42 -7.29
C LEU A 236 -4.93 -2.51 -8.31
N ASP A 237 -5.42 -3.65 -7.81
CA ASP A 237 -5.99 -4.71 -8.65
C ASP A 237 -7.42 -4.35 -9.01
N LEU A 238 -7.72 -4.08 -10.28
CA LEU A 238 -9.01 -3.62 -10.75
C LEU A 238 -9.55 -4.45 -11.92
N ILE A 239 -10.86 -4.71 -11.93
CA ILE A 239 -11.60 -5.18 -13.09
C ILE A 239 -12.64 -4.12 -13.47
N TYR A 240 -12.72 -3.79 -14.74
CA TYR A 240 -13.72 -2.87 -15.29
C TYR A 240 -14.86 -3.66 -15.92
N LEU A 241 -16.08 -3.31 -15.54
CA LEU A 241 -17.33 -3.89 -16.04
C LEU A 241 -18.24 -2.76 -16.52
N PHE A 242 -19.22 -3.07 -17.33
CA PHE A 242 -20.31 -2.14 -17.65
C PHE A 242 -21.67 -2.84 -17.69
N THR A 243 -22.71 -2.09 -17.37
CA THR A 243 -24.10 -2.54 -17.42
C THR A 243 -24.71 -2.26 -18.79
N GLY A 244 -25.86 -2.85 -19.09
CA GLY A 244 -26.63 -2.56 -20.29
C GLY A 244 -26.22 -3.36 -21.53
N ASP A 245 -26.79 -3.00 -22.67
CA ASP A 245 -26.62 -3.73 -23.93
C ASP A 245 -25.26 -3.37 -24.60
N HIS A 246 -24.48 -4.38 -24.90
CA HIS A 246 -23.19 -4.23 -25.59
C HIS A 246 -23.32 -3.80 -27.07
N LEU A 247 -24.53 -3.94 -27.66
CA LEU A 247 -24.85 -3.52 -29.02
C LEU A 247 -25.32 -2.07 -29.08
N ALA A 248 -25.65 -1.44 -27.94
CA ALA A 248 -26.08 -0.06 -27.90
C ALA A 248 -24.96 0.91 -28.35
N GLU A 249 -25.38 2.09 -28.81
CA GLU A 249 -24.48 3.18 -29.17
C GLU A 249 -24.69 4.38 -28.24
N SER A 250 -23.64 5.18 -28.06
CA SER A 250 -23.75 6.45 -27.33
C SER A 250 -24.52 7.49 -28.15
N ASP A 251 -25.09 8.49 -27.47
CA ASP A 251 -26.03 9.49 -28.04
C ASP A 251 -25.38 10.87 -28.31
N GLY A 252 -24.07 10.97 -28.21
CA GLY A 252 -23.35 12.25 -28.36
C GLY A 252 -22.86 12.56 -29.78
N PRO A 253 -22.14 13.70 -29.93
CA PRO A 253 -21.66 14.14 -31.24
C PRO A 253 -20.70 13.17 -31.94
N ARG A 254 -20.00 12.36 -31.15
CA ARG A 254 -19.03 11.34 -31.62
C ARG A 254 -19.48 9.97 -31.16
N LEU A 255 -20.41 9.37 -31.90
CA LEU A 255 -20.99 8.08 -31.59
C LEU A 255 -19.93 7.00 -31.42
N LEU A 256 -20.12 6.14 -30.42
CA LEU A 256 -19.32 4.95 -30.16
C LEU A 256 -20.27 3.80 -29.74
N GLY A 257 -20.05 2.61 -30.31
CA GLY A 257 -20.68 1.41 -29.77
C GLY A 257 -20.21 1.13 -28.33
N ALA A 258 -21.10 0.60 -27.49
CA ALA A 258 -20.91 0.46 -26.04
C ALA A 258 -19.58 -0.20 -25.67
N THR A 259 -19.20 -1.30 -26.33
CA THR A 259 -17.92 -1.98 -26.06
C THR A 259 -16.72 -1.05 -26.28
N THR A 260 -16.71 -0.29 -27.37
CA THR A 260 -15.61 0.66 -27.67
C THR A 260 -15.65 1.83 -26.70
N TYR A 261 -16.85 2.33 -26.37
CA TYR A 261 -17.07 3.41 -25.42
C TYR A 261 -16.45 3.07 -24.07
N TYR A 262 -16.82 1.94 -23.46
CA TYR A 262 -16.36 1.56 -22.14
C TYR A 262 -14.89 1.15 -22.12
N ASN A 263 -14.35 0.53 -23.17
CA ASN A 263 -12.92 0.25 -23.27
C ASN A 263 -12.08 1.54 -23.25
N ARG A 264 -12.47 2.56 -24.04
CA ARG A 264 -11.78 3.86 -24.05
C ARG A 264 -11.95 4.61 -22.72
N LEU A 265 -13.14 4.55 -22.12
CA LEU A 265 -13.41 5.17 -20.82
C LEU A 265 -12.53 4.55 -19.73
N ALA A 266 -12.48 3.22 -19.63
CA ALA A 266 -11.64 2.52 -18.66
C ALA A 266 -10.14 2.79 -18.85
N GLN A 267 -9.68 2.87 -20.11
CA GLN A 267 -8.30 3.30 -20.39
C GLN A 267 -8.01 4.70 -19.83
N ARG A 268 -8.95 5.64 -19.98
CA ARG A 268 -8.80 7.00 -19.44
C ARG A 268 -8.84 7.01 -17.90
N VAL A 269 -9.74 6.25 -17.28
CA VAL A 269 -9.78 6.12 -15.80
C VAL A 269 -8.47 5.52 -15.30
N THR A 270 -7.97 4.45 -15.94
CA THR A 270 -6.68 3.87 -15.61
C THR A 270 -5.55 4.90 -15.74
N ALA A 271 -5.54 5.68 -16.83
CA ALA A 271 -4.54 6.73 -17.04
C ALA A 271 -4.64 7.84 -15.98
N ALA A 272 -5.86 8.27 -15.61
CA ALA A 272 -6.07 9.26 -14.55
C ALA A 272 -5.48 8.81 -13.21
N MET A 273 -5.55 7.49 -12.91
CA MET A 273 -4.97 6.89 -11.70
C MET A 273 -3.47 6.65 -11.78
N SER A 274 -2.90 6.33 -12.94
CA SER A 274 -1.54 5.79 -13.05
C SER A 274 -0.52 6.69 -13.74
N VAL A 275 -0.93 7.52 -14.69
CA VAL A 275 0.01 8.38 -15.44
C VAL A 275 0.49 9.53 -14.56
N PRO A 276 1.81 9.74 -14.44
CA PRO A 276 2.35 10.88 -13.72
C PRO A 276 1.91 12.21 -14.33
N THR A 277 1.62 13.20 -13.47
CA THR A 277 1.41 14.60 -13.84
C THR A 277 2.49 15.48 -13.18
N ALA A 278 2.36 16.81 -13.27
CA ALA A 278 3.24 17.74 -12.54
C ALA A 278 3.22 17.48 -11.02
N ALA A 279 2.10 17.03 -10.46
CA ALA A 279 1.94 16.65 -9.06
C ALA A 279 2.45 15.22 -8.74
N GLY A 280 3.03 14.52 -9.71
CA GLY A 280 3.63 13.19 -9.55
C GLY A 280 2.70 12.03 -9.92
N LYS A 281 3.10 10.81 -9.51
CA LYS A 281 2.37 9.56 -9.73
C LYS A 281 1.39 9.30 -8.60
N LEU A 282 0.24 8.69 -8.91
CA LEU A 282 -0.77 8.38 -7.90
C LEU A 282 -0.70 6.91 -7.48
N TYR A 283 -1.15 5.98 -8.32
CA TYR A 283 -1.11 4.53 -8.08
C TYR A 283 -0.67 3.77 -9.34
N ASP A 284 -0.07 2.59 -9.17
CA ASP A 284 -0.03 1.58 -10.22
C ASP A 284 -1.37 0.86 -10.27
N VAL A 285 -1.86 0.56 -11.48
CA VAL A 285 -3.12 -0.16 -11.68
C VAL A 285 -2.84 -1.46 -12.42
N ASP A 286 -3.22 -2.58 -11.79
CA ASP A 286 -3.15 -3.91 -12.38
C ASP A 286 -4.55 -4.39 -12.78
N THR A 287 -4.72 -4.67 -14.07
CA THR A 287 -5.98 -5.15 -14.63
C THR A 287 -5.91 -6.60 -15.12
N ARG A 288 -4.85 -7.33 -14.76
CA ARG A 288 -4.60 -8.70 -15.28
C ARG A 288 -5.54 -9.77 -14.72
N LEU A 289 -6.25 -9.47 -13.63
CA LEU A 289 -7.27 -10.36 -13.06
C LEU A 289 -8.62 -10.34 -13.82
N ARG A 290 -8.73 -9.55 -14.90
CA ARG A 290 -9.92 -9.51 -15.75
C ARG A 290 -10.10 -10.81 -16.53
N PRO A 291 -11.34 -11.13 -17.01
CA PRO A 291 -11.59 -12.28 -17.86
C PRO A 291 -10.56 -12.44 -19.00
N GLN A 292 -10.02 -13.65 -19.15
CA GLN A 292 -8.96 -14.00 -20.10
C GLN A 292 -7.62 -13.24 -19.87
N GLY A 293 -7.45 -12.59 -18.73
CA GLY A 293 -6.21 -11.90 -18.35
C GLY A 293 -5.80 -10.81 -19.36
N ALA A 294 -4.51 -10.75 -19.69
CA ALA A 294 -3.97 -9.74 -20.61
C ALA A 294 -4.45 -9.93 -22.07
N GLN A 295 -4.96 -11.09 -22.45
CA GLN A 295 -5.45 -11.38 -23.79
C GLN A 295 -6.91 -10.91 -24.01
N GLY A 296 -7.68 -10.80 -22.92
CA GLY A 296 -9.07 -10.36 -22.99
C GLY A 296 -9.24 -8.84 -23.10
N PRO A 297 -10.43 -8.37 -23.47
CA PRO A 297 -10.75 -6.95 -23.50
C PRO A 297 -10.59 -6.34 -22.09
N LEU A 298 -10.31 -5.04 -22.04
CA LEU A 298 -10.13 -4.35 -20.76
C LEU A 298 -11.43 -4.28 -19.96
N VAL A 299 -12.57 -4.19 -20.66
CA VAL A 299 -13.91 -4.07 -20.07
C VAL A 299 -14.84 -5.10 -20.69
N VAL A 300 -15.69 -5.72 -19.90
CA VAL A 300 -16.75 -6.65 -20.34
C VAL A 300 -18.09 -6.28 -19.70
N THR A 301 -19.20 -6.73 -20.29
CA THR A 301 -20.54 -6.61 -19.67
C THR A 301 -20.64 -7.49 -18.42
N LEU A 302 -21.60 -7.17 -17.55
CA LEU A 302 -21.90 -8.03 -16.38
C LEU A 302 -22.29 -9.45 -16.81
N ASP A 303 -23.10 -9.61 -17.85
CA ASP A 303 -23.50 -10.92 -18.37
C ASP A 303 -22.32 -11.72 -18.91
N SER A 304 -21.41 -11.06 -19.64
CA SER A 304 -20.19 -11.71 -20.14
C SER A 304 -19.24 -12.09 -19.00
N PHE A 305 -19.14 -11.26 -17.96
CA PHE A 305 -18.37 -11.56 -16.75
C PHE A 305 -18.96 -12.78 -16.02
N GLU A 306 -20.27 -12.80 -15.77
CA GLU A 306 -20.92 -13.92 -15.09
C GLU A 306 -20.76 -15.23 -15.88
N ARG A 307 -21.01 -15.20 -17.21
CA ARG A 307 -20.85 -16.37 -18.07
C ARG A 307 -19.40 -16.89 -18.04
N TYR A 308 -18.43 -16.00 -18.26
CA TYR A 308 -17.01 -16.39 -18.20
C TYR A 308 -16.65 -17.05 -16.87
N GLN A 309 -17.07 -16.46 -15.76
CA GLN A 309 -16.79 -17.00 -14.43
C GLN A 309 -17.46 -18.36 -14.18
N ARG A 310 -18.60 -18.64 -14.82
CA ARG A 310 -19.29 -19.94 -14.70
C ARG A 310 -18.69 -21.03 -15.57
N GLU A 311 -18.23 -20.68 -16.76
CA GLU A 311 -17.95 -21.65 -17.82
C GLU A 311 -16.46 -21.81 -18.11
N GLU A 312 -15.65 -20.76 -17.97
CA GLU A 312 -14.28 -20.71 -18.46
C GLU A 312 -13.23 -20.43 -17.37
N ALA A 313 -13.63 -19.77 -16.27
CA ALA A 313 -12.69 -19.28 -15.27
C ALA A 313 -11.99 -20.44 -14.53
N TRP A 314 -10.72 -20.22 -14.24
CA TRP A 314 -9.93 -21.16 -13.47
C TRP A 314 -10.24 -21.04 -11.96
N THR A 315 -9.97 -22.10 -11.22
CA THR A 315 -10.11 -22.16 -9.76
C THR A 315 -9.50 -20.93 -9.05
N TRP A 316 -8.32 -20.49 -9.46
CA TRP A 316 -7.65 -19.34 -8.85
C TRP A 316 -8.36 -17.99 -9.10
N GLU A 317 -9.13 -17.85 -10.19
CA GLU A 317 -9.95 -16.66 -10.43
C GLU A 317 -11.12 -16.60 -9.45
N HIS A 318 -11.76 -17.75 -9.18
CA HIS A 318 -12.77 -17.82 -8.12
C HIS A 318 -12.18 -17.56 -6.72
N MET A 319 -10.95 -18.01 -6.44
CA MET A 319 -10.25 -17.65 -5.22
C MET A 319 -10.03 -16.13 -5.13
N ALA A 320 -9.66 -15.48 -6.23
CA ALA A 320 -9.49 -14.02 -6.27
C ALA A 320 -10.80 -13.27 -6.03
N LEU A 321 -11.96 -13.81 -6.46
CA LEU A 321 -13.28 -13.21 -6.20
C LEU A 321 -13.66 -13.16 -4.72
N LEU A 322 -13.09 -13.98 -3.85
CA LEU A 322 -13.28 -13.88 -2.40
C LEU A 322 -12.79 -12.55 -1.81
N ARG A 323 -11.93 -11.84 -2.54
CA ARG A 323 -11.46 -10.50 -2.18
C ARG A 323 -11.98 -9.42 -3.10
N ALA A 324 -13.01 -9.73 -3.89
CA ALA A 324 -13.61 -8.80 -4.81
C ALA A 324 -14.67 -7.94 -4.12
N ARG A 325 -14.68 -6.64 -4.44
CA ARG A 325 -15.65 -5.68 -3.93
C ARG A 325 -15.92 -4.59 -4.97
N PRO A 326 -17.19 -4.33 -5.36
CA PRO A 326 -17.52 -3.22 -6.26
C PRO A 326 -17.32 -1.89 -5.53
N VAL A 327 -16.45 -1.02 -6.08
CA VAL A 327 -16.00 0.23 -5.45
C VAL A 327 -16.43 1.49 -6.18
N TYR A 328 -16.86 1.36 -7.46
CA TYR A 328 -17.37 2.44 -8.29
C TYR A 328 -18.56 1.97 -9.12
N GLY A 329 -19.52 2.88 -9.39
CA GLY A 329 -20.80 2.66 -10.06
C GLY A 329 -21.95 3.05 -9.14
N SER A 330 -23.19 3.06 -9.70
CA SER A 330 -24.39 3.28 -8.88
C SER A 330 -24.58 2.16 -7.84
N ASP A 331 -25.34 2.43 -6.80
CA ASP A 331 -25.63 1.43 -5.77
C ASP A 331 -26.37 0.22 -6.37
N ARG A 332 -27.22 0.44 -7.38
CA ARG A 332 -27.90 -0.62 -8.13
C ARG A 332 -26.89 -1.52 -8.85
N ALA A 333 -25.99 -0.94 -9.63
CA ALA A 333 -25.00 -1.70 -10.40
C ALA A 333 -24.00 -2.43 -9.47
N LYS A 334 -23.57 -1.78 -8.38
CA LYS A 334 -22.73 -2.42 -7.36
C LYS A 334 -23.42 -3.60 -6.70
N ALA A 335 -24.71 -3.47 -6.35
CA ALA A 335 -25.49 -4.57 -5.77
C ALA A 335 -25.67 -5.73 -6.75
N GLU A 336 -25.84 -5.45 -8.05
CA GLU A 336 -25.93 -6.47 -9.08
C GLU A 336 -24.62 -7.24 -9.24
N VAL A 337 -23.48 -6.56 -9.30
CA VAL A 337 -22.15 -7.21 -9.33
C VAL A 337 -21.94 -8.06 -8.08
N GLN A 338 -22.31 -7.55 -6.89
CA GLN A 338 -22.18 -8.31 -5.65
C GLN A 338 -23.03 -9.57 -5.68
N ARG A 339 -24.27 -9.49 -6.17
CA ARG A 339 -25.17 -10.64 -6.34
C ARG A 339 -24.56 -11.71 -7.27
N ILE A 340 -23.91 -11.28 -8.37
CA ILE A 340 -23.20 -12.20 -9.27
C ILE A 340 -22.04 -12.90 -8.52
N ILE A 341 -21.24 -12.14 -7.81
CA ILE A 341 -20.10 -12.67 -7.02
C ILE A 341 -20.62 -13.68 -5.99
N ASP A 342 -21.63 -13.33 -5.22
CA ASP A 342 -22.19 -14.19 -4.18
C ASP A 342 -22.74 -15.51 -4.78
N ALA A 343 -23.42 -15.43 -5.92
CA ALA A 343 -23.91 -16.59 -6.64
C ALA A 343 -22.79 -17.50 -7.17
N LEU A 344 -21.69 -16.91 -7.64
CA LEU A 344 -20.51 -17.64 -8.11
C LEU A 344 -19.78 -18.34 -6.95
N LEU A 345 -19.64 -17.66 -5.81
CA LEU A 345 -18.97 -18.21 -4.62
C LEU A 345 -19.81 -19.30 -3.95
N ALA A 346 -21.11 -19.28 -4.11
CA ALA A 346 -22.04 -20.31 -3.59
C ALA A 346 -22.07 -21.61 -4.42
N ILE A 347 -21.46 -21.66 -5.60
CA ILE A 347 -21.41 -22.87 -6.44
C ILE A 347 -20.69 -23.98 -5.68
N PRO A 348 -21.29 -25.17 -5.46
CA PRO A 348 -20.63 -26.30 -4.83
C PRO A 348 -19.42 -26.78 -5.65
N ARG A 349 -18.33 -27.11 -4.98
CA ARG A 349 -17.09 -27.55 -5.59
C ARG A 349 -16.63 -28.89 -5.04
N ASP A 350 -15.95 -29.65 -5.87
CA ASP A 350 -15.22 -30.85 -5.42
C ASP A 350 -14.02 -30.41 -4.55
N PRO A 351 -14.00 -30.77 -3.26
CA PRO A 351 -12.92 -30.37 -2.35
C PRO A 351 -11.54 -30.85 -2.79
N ALA A 352 -11.45 -32.09 -3.30
CA ALA A 352 -10.18 -32.68 -3.70
C ALA A 352 -9.60 -31.98 -4.93
N LYS A 353 -10.44 -31.73 -5.93
CA LYS A 353 -10.05 -30.98 -7.13
C LYS A 353 -9.65 -29.54 -6.79
N LEU A 354 -10.42 -28.84 -5.95
CA LEU A 354 -10.12 -27.49 -5.54
C LEU A 354 -8.76 -27.40 -4.81
N ALA A 355 -8.51 -28.31 -3.89
CA ALA A 355 -7.23 -28.38 -3.17
C ALA A 355 -6.05 -28.67 -4.11
N GLN A 356 -6.24 -29.58 -5.08
CA GLN A 356 -5.22 -29.91 -6.09
C GLN A 356 -4.90 -28.71 -6.99
N ASP A 357 -5.92 -28.02 -7.51
CA ASP A 357 -5.75 -26.84 -8.37
C ASP A 357 -5.03 -25.71 -7.60
N ALA A 358 -5.43 -25.47 -6.36
CA ALA A 358 -4.82 -24.47 -5.49
C ALA A 358 -3.35 -24.81 -5.18
N ALA A 359 -3.03 -26.06 -4.85
CA ALA A 359 -1.67 -26.52 -4.62
C ALA A 359 -0.80 -26.32 -5.85
N GLY A 360 -1.27 -26.76 -7.02
CA GLY A 360 -0.55 -26.61 -8.29
C GLY A 360 -0.30 -25.13 -8.65
N MET A 361 -1.27 -24.24 -8.38
CA MET A 361 -1.09 -22.81 -8.60
C MET A 361 -0.07 -22.21 -7.63
N ARG A 362 -0.13 -22.58 -6.34
CA ARG A 362 0.83 -22.13 -5.33
C ARG A 362 2.26 -22.54 -5.68
N ASP A 363 2.46 -23.74 -6.17
CA ASP A 363 3.77 -24.25 -6.60
C ASP A 363 4.30 -23.48 -7.82
N LYS A 364 3.44 -23.16 -8.79
CA LYS A 364 3.79 -22.29 -9.92
C LYS A 364 4.20 -20.90 -9.46
N ILE A 365 3.49 -20.31 -8.50
CA ILE A 365 3.85 -19.00 -7.93
C ILE A 365 5.23 -19.07 -7.27
N ALA A 366 5.51 -20.11 -6.46
CA ALA A 366 6.79 -20.29 -5.80
C ALA A 366 7.95 -20.45 -6.79
N ALA A 367 7.73 -21.19 -7.89
CA ALA A 367 8.72 -21.38 -8.95
C ALA A 367 9.03 -20.09 -9.71
N HIS A 368 8.02 -19.26 -10.01
CA HIS A 368 8.21 -18.01 -10.76
C HIS A 368 8.67 -16.82 -9.89
N LYS A 369 8.33 -16.84 -8.61
CA LYS A 369 8.67 -15.79 -7.64
C LYS A 369 9.22 -16.44 -6.37
N PRO A 370 10.47 -16.93 -6.41
CA PRO A 370 11.08 -17.53 -5.23
C PRO A 370 11.18 -16.49 -4.08
N PRO A 371 11.16 -16.95 -2.82
CA PRO A 371 11.28 -16.06 -1.67
C PRO A 371 12.55 -15.21 -1.74
N LYS A 372 12.43 -13.92 -1.44
CA LYS A 372 13.53 -12.95 -1.50
C LYS A 372 14.40 -12.93 -0.23
N GLY A 373 14.11 -13.77 0.74
CA GLY A 373 14.87 -13.89 2.00
C GLY A 373 13.98 -14.31 3.17
N ALA A 374 14.58 -14.37 4.36
CA ALA A 374 13.88 -14.80 5.58
C ALA A 374 12.70 -13.89 5.97
N LEU A 375 12.77 -12.61 5.61
CA LEU A 375 11.73 -11.61 5.87
C LEU A 375 10.76 -11.41 4.69
N ASP A 376 10.73 -12.34 3.73
CA ASP A 376 9.65 -12.33 2.74
C ASP A 376 8.33 -12.79 3.40
N ILE A 377 7.65 -11.83 4.01
CA ILE A 377 6.38 -12.03 4.73
C ILE A 377 5.28 -12.58 3.81
N LYS A 378 5.39 -12.30 2.51
CA LYS A 378 4.34 -12.64 1.54
C LYS A 378 4.57 -14.00 0.90
N GLY A 379 5.73 -14.20 0.26
CA GLY A 379 5.98 -15.32 -0.66
C GLY A 379 6.64 -16.54 -0.03
N GLY A 380 7.30 -16.38 1.12
CA GLY A 380 7.98 -17.44 1.83
C GLY A 380 7.05 -18.55 2.33
N PRO A 381 7.56 -19.77 2.58
CA PRO A 381 6.75 -20.86 3.15
C PRO A 381 6.08 -20.43 4.46
N GLY A 382 4.79 -20.69 4.62
CA GLY A 382 4.00 -20.22 5.75
C GLY A 382 3.77 -18.70 5.78
N GLY A 383 4.01 -18.00 4.67
CA GLY A 383 3.72 -16.56 4.55
C GLY A 383 2.25 -16.28 4.20
N LEU A 384 1.97 -14.98 3.96
CA LEU A 384 0.60 -14.54 3.71
C LEU A 384 -0.04 -15.17 2.46
N VAL A 385 0.74 -15.60 1.46
CA VAL A 385 0.20 -16.30 0.29
C VAL A 385 -0.31 -17.70 0.69
N ASP A 386 0.42 -18.45 1.50
CA ASP A 386 -0.02 -19.76 1.99
C ASP A 386 -1.29 -19.63 2.85
N LEU A 387 -1.34 -18.60 3.71
CA LEU A 387 -2.53 -18.29 4.50
C LEU A 387 -3.74 -17.97 3.61
N GLU A 388 -3.55 -17.09 2.62
CA GLU A 388 -4.63 -16.71 1.69
C GLU A 388 -5.15 -17.93 0.91
N PHE A 389 -4.26 -18.81 0.45
CA PHE A 389 -4.65 -20.04 -0.24
C PHE A 389 -5.41 -21.00 0.69
N ALA A 390 -4.92 -21.25 1.91
CA ALA A 390 -5.60 -22.08 2.88
C ALA A 390 -7.00 -21.55 3.22
N MET A 391 -7.11 -20.25 3.48
CA MET A 391 -8.36 -19.58 3.77
C MET A 391 -9.35 -19.69 2.62
N GLN A 392 -8.92 -19.36 1.39
CA GLN A 392 -9.76 -19.33 0.21
C GLN A 392 -10.28 -20.73 -0.18
N VAL A 393 -9.42 -21.75 -0.08
CA VAL A 393 -9.87 -23.14 -0.29
C VAL A 393 -10.91 -23.51 0.76
N THR A 394 -10.67 -23.22 2.03
CA THR A 394 -11.60 -23.51 3.13
C THR A 394 -12.94 -22.80 2.94
N GLN A 395 -12.92 -21.52 2.53
CA GLN A 395 -14.14 -20.75 2.21
C GLN A 395 -14.95 -21.37 1.08
N LEU A 396 -14.29 -21.70 -0.04
CA LEU A 396 -14.96 -22.23 -1.23
C LEU A 396 -15.49 -23.65 -1.03
N VAL A 397 -14.78 -24.50 -0.25
CA VAL A 397 -15.23 -25.86 0.08
C VAL A 397 -16.48 -25.80 0.97
N ASN A 398 -16.53 -24.89 1.92
CA ASN A 398 -17.61 -24.81 2.90
C ASN A 398 -18.74 -23.83 2.50
N GLY A 399 -18.57 -23.06 1.42
CA GLY A 399 -19.56 -22.09 0.93
C GLY A 399 -19.93 -21.01 1.95
N ARG A 400 -18.97 -20.56 2.78
CA ARG A 400 -19.23 -19.59 3.87
C ARG A 400 -18.03 -18.69 4.18
N CYS A 401 -18.30 -17.68 4.99
CA CYS A 401 -17.29 -16.69 5.47
C CYS A 401 -16.68 -15.87 4.31
N HIS A 402 -17.47 -15.57 3.29
CA HIS A 402 -17.07 -14.82 2.10
C HIS A 402 -16.92 -13.31 2.39
N ASP A 403 -16.08 -12.93 3.35
CA ASP A 403 -15.75 -11.52 3.60
C ASP A 403 -14.47 -11.17 2.83
N PRO A 404 -14.43 -10.08 2.02
CA PRO A 404 -13.23 -9.66 1.34
C PRO A 404 -12.06 -9.29 2.26
N ASN A 405 -12.35 -8.88 3.51
CA ASN A 405 -11.35 -8.60 4.52
C ASN A 405 -10.85 -9.89 5.18
N ILE A 406 -9.56 -10.17 5.06
CA ILE A 406 -8.94 -11.42 5.56
C ILE A 406 -9.16 -11.60 7.08
N SER A 407 -9.01 -10.54 7.87
CA SER A 407 -9.21 -10.63 9.33
C SER A 407 -10.64 -11.04 9.68
N ALA A 408 -11.64 -10.45 9.01
CA ALA A 408 -13.05 -10.78 9.20
C ALA A 408 -13.35 -12.21 8.72
N ALA A 409 -12.84 -12.60 7.56
CA ALA A 409 -12.98 -13.95 7.02
C ALA A 409 -12.39 -15.02 7.96
N LEU A 410 -11.15 -14.81 8.45
CA LEU A 410 -10.50 -15.71 9.39
C LEU A 410 -11.23 -15.79 10.72
N ALA A 411 -11.71 -14.69 11.26
CA ALA A 411 -12.53 -14.68 12.50
C ALA A 411 -13.82 -15.48 12.32
N CYS A 412 -14.48 -15.36 11.17
CA CYS A 412 -15.66 -16.15 10.82
C CYS A 412 -15.32 -17.65 10.73
N LEU A 413 -14.24 -18.01 10.00
CA LEU A 413 -13.81 -19.42 9.87
C LEU A 413 -13.39 -20.02 11.21
N ASN A 414 -12.71 -19.25 12.06
CA ASN A 414 -12.35 -19.71 13.40
C ASN A 414 -13.59 -19.96 14.26
N THR A 415 -14.56 -19.05 14.27
CA THR A 415 -15.85 -19.22 14.95
C THR A 415 -16.57 -20.48 14.44
N ALA A 416 -16.49 -20.77 13.16
CA ALA A 416 -17.04 -21.98 12.56
C ALA A 416 -16.19 -23.25 12.79
N ARG A 417 -15.06 -23.15 13.47
CA ARG A 417 -14.06 -24.24 13.70
C ARG A 417 -13.48 -24.80 12.39
N LEU A 418 -13.32 -23.97 11.40
CA LEU A 418 -12.76 -24.30 10.09
C LEU A 418 -11.34 -23.75 9.90
N ALA A 419 -10.88 -22.87 10.77
CA ALA A 419 -9.51 -22.38 10.83
C ALA A 419 -8.97 -22.46 12.27
N PRO A 420 -7.69 -22.81 12.49
CA PRO A 420 -7.06 -22.77 13.80
C PRO A 420 -7.03 -21.34 14.38
N PRO A 421 -7.24 -21.15 15.70
CA PRO A 421 -7.17 -19.82 16.30
C PRO A 421 -5.78 -19.17 16.16
N GLU A 422 -4.71 -19.95 16.18
CA GLU A 422 -3.32 -19.51 16.03
C GLU A 422 -3.06 -18.81 14.69
N VAL A 423 -3.79 -19.21 13.63
CA VAL A 423 -3.68 -18.60 12.30
C VAL A 423 -4.27 -17.19 12.27
N VAL A 424 -5.27 -16.89 13.11
CA VAL A 424 -5.83 -15.54 13.23
C VAL A 424 -4.80 -14.57 13.80
N GLU A 425 -4.08 -15.01 14.85
CA GLU A 425 -3.00 -14.24 15.46
C GLU A 425 -1.81 -14.09 14.51
N ALA A 426 -1.43 -15.20 13.84
CA ALA A 426 -0.37 -15.23 12.83
C ALA A 426 -0.65 -14.23 11.69
N HIS A 427 -1.90 -14.17 11.18
CA HIS A 427 -2.29 -13.17 10.19
C HIS A 427 -2.10 -11.75 10.71
N GLY A 428 -2.57 -11.46 11.93
CA GLY A 428 -2.45 -10.15 12.55
C GLY A 428 -0.99 -9.67 12.65
N LEU A 429 -0.10 -10.58 13.08
CA LEU A 429 1.34 -10.31 13.17
C LEU A 429 1.96 -10.04 11.79
N LEU A 430 1.80 -11.00 10.84
CA LEU A 430 2.41 -10.89 9.51
C LEU A 430 1.88 -9.70 8.72
N ALA A 431 0.60 -9.37 8.85
CA ALA A 431 0.00 -8.22 8.18
C ALA A 431 0.56 -6.89 8.73
N ARG A 432 0.74 -6.73 10.07
CA ARG A 432 1.40 -5.57 10.66
C ARG A 432 2.85 -5.47 10.22
N MET A 433 3.60 -6.58 10.27
CA MET A 433 4.98 -6.63 9.77
C MET A 433 5.07 -6.14 8.32
N LEU A 434 4.17 -6.61 7.45
CA LEU A 434 4.18 -6.21 6.05
C LEU A 434 3.93 -4.72 5.85
N VAL A 435 2.95 -4.13 6.57
CA VAL A 435 2.66 -2.68 6.50
C VAL A 435 3.89 -1.87 6.92
N MET A 436 4.51 -2.25 8.03
CA MET A 436 5.69 -1.55 8.56
C MET A 436 6.92 -1.72 7.66
N LEU A 437 7.20 -2.94 7.18
CA LEU A 437 8.37 -3.21 6.32
C LEU A 437 8.27 -2.48 4.98
N ARG A 438 7.07 -2.38 4.38
CA ARG A 438 6.87 -1.61 3.14
C ARG A 438 7.16 -0.11 3.27
N LEU A 439 7.17 0.41 4.48
CA LEU A 439 7.50 1.80 4.76
C LEU A 439 8.97 1.99 5.17
N THR A 440 9.50 1.06 6.00
CA THR A 440 10.81 1.20 6.66
C THR A 440 11.95 0.47 5.95
N ALA A 441 11.62 -0.52 5.12
CA ALA A 441 12.57 -1.36 4.37
C ALA A 441 12.04 -1.60 2.94
N PRO A 442 11.95 -0.55 2.10
CA PRO A 442 11.55 -0.70 0.70
C PRO A 442 12.55 -1.62 -0.01
N GLU A 443 12.12 -2.22 -1.13
CA GLU A 443 12.96 -3.09 -1.97
C GLU A 443 13.36 -4.44 -1.33
N ASP A 444 12.63 -4.87 -0.30
CA ASP A 444 12.85 -6.14 0.41
C ASP A 444 14.22 -6.24 1.12
N GLU A 445 14.90 -5.12 1.36
CA GLU A 445 16.10 -5.06 2.19
C GLU A 445 15.76 -5.30 3.67
N PRO A 446 16.70 -5.84 4.47
CA PRO A 446 16.49 -5.92 5.91
C PRO A 446 16.35 -4.52 6.52
N PRO A 447 15.41 -4.30 7.45
CA PRO A 447 15.27 -3.01 8.11
C PRO A 447 16.53 -2.65 8.88
N THR A 448 16.88 -1.34 8.90
CA THR A 448 18.00 -0.82 9.68
C THR A 448 17.84 -1.16 11.17
N ALA A 449 18.94 -1.19 11.92
CA ALA A 449 18.88 -1.45 13.37
C ALA A 449 17.88 -0.52 14.09
N ALA A 450 17.81 0.74 13.65
CA ALA A 450 16.87 1.73 14.16
C ALA A 450 15.41 1.39 13.84
N ALA A 451 15.11 0.95 12.61
CA ALA A 451 13.77 0.60 12.20
C ALA A 451 13.26 -0.71 12.84
N ARG A 452 14.18 -1.65 13.18
CA ARG A 452 13.82 -2.94 13.81
C ARG A 452 13.01 -2.78 15.09
N GLN A 453 13.43 -1.84 15.95
CA GLN A 453 12.71 -1.60 17.21
C GLN A 453 11.31 -1.03 16.97
N LEU A 454 11.18 -0.13 15.98
CA LEU A 454 9.87 0.41 15.59
C LEU A 454 8.95 -0.68 15.05
N VAL A 455 9.45 -1.55 14.16
CA VAL A 455 8.68 -2.64 13.58
C VAL A 455 8.23 -3.62 14.67
N ALA A 456 9.14 -3.98 15.60
CA ALA A 456 8.81 -4.87 16.72
C ALA A 456 7.70 -4.28 17.60
N ALA A 457 7.84 -3.02 18.01
CA ALA A 457 6.84 -2.33 18.82
C ALA A 457 5.47 -2.23 18.13
N ALA A 458 5.44 -1.94 16.81
CA ALA A 458 4.20 -1.89 16.03
C ALA A 458 3.50 -3.26 15.89
N CYS A 459 4.26 -4.35 16.07
CA CYS A 459 3.75 -5.71 16.10
C CYS A 459 3.41 -6.22 17.53
N GLY A 460 3.56 -5.37 18.56
CA GLY A 460 3.29 -5.75 19.95
C GLY A 460 4.45 -6.48 20.63
N GLU A 461 5.63 -6.54 19.99
CA GLU A 461 6.78 -7.28 20.50
C GLU A 461 7.79 -6.35 21.21
N PRO A 462 8.41 -6.80 22.30
CA PRO A 462 9.34 -5.96 23.09
C PRO A 462 10.64 -5.67 22.35
N GLY A 463 11.00 -6.45 21.33
CA GLY A 463 12.22 -6.26 20.54
C GLY A 463 12.29 -7.12 19.30
N TRP A 464 13.30 -6.85 18.48
CA TRP A 464 13.49 -7.54 17.20
C TRP A 464 13.72 -9.05 17.31
N PRO A 465 14.49 -9.59 18.27
CA PRO A 465 14.64 -11.04 18.44
C PRO A 465 13.31 -11.72 18.79
N GLN A 466 12.49 -11.10 19.62
CA GLN A 466 11.16 -11.63 19.98
C GLN A 466 10.21 -11.59 18.79
N LEU A 467 10.23 -10.50 18.01
CA LEU A 467 9.46 -10.43 16.77
C LEU A 467 9.85 -11.53 15.78
N LEU A 468 11.15 -11.83 15.62
CA LEU A 468 11.59 -12.92 14.74
C LEU A 468 11.11 -14.28 15.23
N ALA A 469 11.17 -14.53 16.54
CA ALA A 469 10.65 -15.77 17.12
C ALA A 469 9.12 -15.90 16.92
N ALA A 470 8.36 -14.83 17.15
CA ALA A 470 6.92 -14.80 16.90
C ALA A 470 6.60 -14.98 15.41
N HIS A 471 7.38 -14.37 14.51
CA HIS A 471 7.27 -14.54 13.07
C HIS A 471 7.48 -15.99 12.64
N ASP A 472 8.49 -16.68 13.18
CA ASP A 472 8.77 -18.08 12.83
C ASP A 472 7.66 -19.00 13.32
N ILE A 473 7.11 -18.78 14.52
CA ILE A 473 5.93 -19.48 15.03
C ILE A 473 4.72 -19.24 14.11
N ALA A 474 4.43 -17.98 13.80
CA ALA A 474 3.30 -17.63 12.93
C ALA A 474 3.39 -18.31 11.55
N ARG A 475 4.58 -18.36 10.96
CA ARG A 475 4.80 -19.07 9.69
C ARG A 475 4.59 -20.58 9.82
N GLN A 476 5.04 -21.17 10.93
CA GLN A 476 4.85 -22.60 11.15
C GLN A 476 3.36 -22.94 11.28
N GLU A 477 2.58 -22.16 12.00
CA GLU A 477 1.14 -22.39 12.14
C GLU A 477 0.39 -22.25 10.79
N ILE A 478 0.73 -21.26 10.00
CA ILE A 478 0.17 -21.11 8.65
C ILE A 478 0.58 -22.28 7.75
N ALA A 479 1.86 -22.69 7.81
CA ALA A 479 2.35 -23.83 7.00
C ALA A 479 1.65 -25.14 7.39
N ASN A 480 1.43 -25.37 8.68
CA ASN A 480 0.69 -26.52 9.19
C ASN A 480 -0.74 -26.54 8.66
N TRP A 481 -1.45 -25.39 8.73
CA TRP A 481 -2.80 -25.29 8.21
C TRP A 481 -2.85 -25.50 6.70
N TRP A 482 -1.96 -24.87 5.94
CA TRP A 482 -1.87 -25.08 4.49
C TRP A 482 -1.55 -26.55 4.14
N ALA A 483 -0.64 -27.20 4.87
CA ALA A 483 -0.31 -28.61 4.66
C ALA A 483 -1.51 -29.54 4.93
N SER A 484 -2.37 -29.21 5.88
CA SER A 484 -3.58 -30.02 6.16
C SER A 484 -4.64 -29.94 5.05
N ILE A 485 -4.56 -28.92 4.17
CA ILE A 485 -5.48 -28.71 3.05
C ILE A 485 -4.91 -29.28 1.74
N ARG A 486 -3.59 -29.24 1.58
CA ARG A 486 -2.94 -29.78 0.38
C ARG A 486 -3.17 -31.29 0.27
N PRO A 487 -3.45 -31.82 -0.94
CA PRO A 487 -3.47 -33.26 -1.16
C PRO A 487 -2.09 -33.85 -0.85
N GLU A 488 -2.06 -35.02 -0.25
CA GLU A 488 -0.80 -35.76 -0.06
C GLU A 488 -0.11 -35.91 -1.42
N THR A 489 1.14 -35.46 -1.52
CA THR A 489 1.95 -35.71 -2.72
C THR A 489 2.16 -37.23 -2.79
N PRO A 490 1.73 -37.93 -3.87
CA PRO A 490 2.02 -39.34 -4.00
C PRO A 490 3.52 -39.49 -3.88
N ALA A 491 3.96 -40.33 -2.93
CA ALA A 491 5.36 -40.66 -2.76
C ALA A 491 5.89 -41.06 -4.13
N GLN A 492 6.94 -40.39 -4.61
CA GLN A 492 7.65 -40.79 -5.80
C GLN A 492 8.05 -42.27 -5.56
N GLN A 493 7.36 -43.19 -6.22
CA GLN A 493 7.82 -44.55 -6.30
C GLN A 493 9.20 -44.48 -6.94
N GLU A 494 10.23 -44.65 -6.12
CA GLU A 494 11.57 -44.95 -6.61
C GLU A 494 11.42 -46.18 -7.52
N THR A 495 11.37 -45.94 -8.81
CA THR A 495 11.58 -47.01 -9.81
C THR A 495 13.05 -47.38 -9.71
N GLY A 496 13.36 -48.22 -8.71
CA GLY A 496 14.56 -49.03 -8.72
C GLY A 496 14.46 -50.02 -9.87
N SER A 497 15.26 -49.87 -10.86
CA SER A 497 15.69 -50.87 -11.80
C SER A 497 17.09 -50.54 -12.31
#